data_4bc60d3798f968e9928c70892c5be0c0
#
_entry.id   4bc60d3798f968e9928c70892c5be0c0
#
_cell.length_a   1.000
_cell.length_b   1.000
_cell.length_c   1.000
_cell.angle_alpha   90.00
_cell.angle_beta   90.00
_cell.angle_gamma   90.00
#
_symmetry.space_group_name_H-M   'P 1'
#
loop_
_entity.id
_entity.type
_entity.pdbx_description
1 polymer ?
#
loop_
_entity_poly.entity_id
_entity_poly.type
_entity_poly.pdbx_seq_one_letter_code
_entity_poly.pdbx_strand_id
1 'polypeptide(L)'
;MSDEPPEWGFKERDVLILRELSRDTQLSSRDLARILDEKHGIEVSHVTVSESIREMGEQGVFREAVIPNEEYFVFGLFEFKFNTENFDEGWREAMEYIRDSPNTLFYFLSDGEYQWKSVMMFPTRPDESYWIHECYKRHGDVIANIRNSVIHNVLKFRTDPEILATLHEGE
;
A
#
# COMPACT_ATOMS: atom_id res chain seq x y z
N MET A 1 6.52 -9.21 -15.52
CA MET A 1 5.59 -9.37 -14.36
C MET A 1 4.56 -10.36 -14.81
N SER A 2 4.42 -11.51 -14.18
CA SER A 2 3.37 -12.47 -14.50
C SER A 2 2.02 -11.86 -14.18
N ASP A 3 1.06 -11.89 -15.11
CA ASP A 3 -0.33 -11.42 -14.91
C ASP A 3 -1.14 -12.37 -14.01
N GLU A 4 -0.56 -13.47 -13.57
CA GLU A 4 -1.19 -14.40 -12.65
C GLU A 4 -0.94 -13.94 -11.21
N PRO A 5 -1.99 -13.85 -10.38
CA PRO A 5 -1.81 -13.63 -8.95
C PRO A 5 -0.92 -14.73 -8.37
N PRO A 6 -0.09 -14.43 -7.36
CA PRO A 6 0.72 -15.45 -6.73
C PRO A 6 -0.18 -16.58 -6.23
N GLU A 7 0.17 -17.83 -6.57
CA GLU A 7 -0.49 -19.03 -6.05
C GLU A 7 -0.21 -19.16 -4.54
N TRP A 8 -0.93 -18.38 -3.76
CA TRP A 8 -1.01 -18.58 -2.34
C TRP A 8 -2.18 -19.52 -2.07
N GLY A 9 -1.91 -20.74 -1.67
CA GLY A 9 -2.94 -21.66 -1.19
C GLY A 9 -3.49 -21.17 0.16
N PHE A 10 -4.43 -20.23 0.13
CA PHE A 10 -5.07 -19.72 1.33
C PHE A 10 -5.84 -20.82 2.04
N LYS A 11 -5.45 -21.13 3.27
CA LYS A 11 -6.29 -21.91 4.17
C LYS A 11 -7.47 -21.06 4.62
N GLU A 12 -8.64 -21.66 4.77
CA GLU A 12 -9.84 -20.98 5.29
C GLU A 12 -9.53 -20.13 6.53
N ARG A 13 -8.76 -20.69 7.45
CA ARG A 13 -8.32 -20.00 8.67
C ARG A 13 -7.58 -18.69 8.36
N ASP A 14 -6.68 -18.69 7.38
CA ASP A 14 -5.85 -17.53 7.05
C ASP A 14 -6.70 -16.40 6.46
N VAL A 15 -7.67 -16.74 5.62
CA VAL A 15 -8.66 -15.78 5.08
C VAL A 15 -9.49 -15.18 6.22
N LEU A 16 -9.94 -15.99 7.17
CA LEU A 16 -10.73 -15.51 8.32
C LEU A 16 -9.90 -14.59 9.23
N ILE A 17 -8.63 -14.92 9.46
CA ILE A 17 -7.69 -14.04 10.18
C ILE A 17 -7.59 -12.68 9.48
N LEU A 18 -7.36 -12.63 8.17
CA LEU A 18 -7.29 -11.39 7.40
C LEU A 18 -8.60 -10.60 7.46
N ARG A 19 -9.74 -11.27 7.38
CA ARG A 19 -11.07 -10.64 7.49
C ARG A 19 -11.29 -9.98 8.84
N GLU A 20 -10.94 -10.62 9.93
CA GLU A 20 -11.09 -10.03 11.26
C GLU A 20 -10.07 -8.91 11.49
N LEU A 21 -8.82 -9.06 11.05
CA LEU A 21 -7.80 -7.98 11.07
C LEU A 21 -8.22 -6.77 10.22
N SER A 22 -8.88 -6.96 9.08
CA SER A 22 -9.38 -5.84 8.28
C SER A 22 -10.52 -5.04 8.95
N ARG A 23 -11.21 -5.66 9.92
CA ARG A 23 -12.23 -4.98 10.75
C ARG A 23 -11.60 -4.24 11.92
N ASP A 24 -10.62 -4.87 12.56
CA ASP A 24 -9.88 -4.31 13.69
C ASP A 24 -8.44 -4.81 13.68
N THR A 25 -7.52 -3.92 13.32
CA THR A 25 -6.08 -4.22 13.24
C THR A 25 -5.41 -4.38 14.61
N GLN A 26 -6.11 -4.07 15.71
CA GLN A 26 -5.57 -4.15 17.06
C GLN A 26 -5.86 -5.48 17.75
N LEU A 27 -6.56 -6.40 17.09
CA LEU A 27 -6.85 -7.73 17.64
C LEU A 27 -5.55 -8.50 17.90
N SER A 28 -5.42 -8.99 19.13
CA SER A 28 -4.32 -9.89 19.45
C SER A 28 -4.56 -11.28 18.86
N SER A 29 -3.49 -12.09 18.73
CA SER A 29 -3.62 -13.49 18.31
C SER A 29 -4.51 -14.33 19.23
N ARG A 30 -4.65 -13.96 20.51
CA ARG A 30 -5.59 -14.58 21.46
C ARG A 30 -7.04 -14.22 21.16
N ASP A 31 -7.30 -12.93 20.85
CA ASP A 31 -8.64 -12.49 20.47
C ASP A 31 -9.06 -13.11 19.15
N LEU A 32 -8.16 -13.18 18.19
CA LEU A 32 -8.40 -13.83 16.91
C LEU A 32 -8.70 -15.33 17.09
N ALA A 33 -7.91 -16.06 17.89
CA ALA A 33 -8.18 -17.48 18.16
C ALA A 33 -9.56 -17.69 18.78
N ARG A 34 -9.97 -16.84 19.73
CA ARG A 34 -11.31 -16.85 20.32
C ARG A 34 -12.41 -16.54 19.30
N ILE A 35 -12.20 -15.53 18.46
CA ILE A 35 -13.17 -15.16 17.41
C ILE A 35 -13.32 -16.28 16.37
N LEU A 36 -12.23 -16.94 15.98
CA LEU A 36 -12.26 -18.07 15.05
C LEU A 36 -13.07 -19.24 15.60
N ASP A 37 -12.93 -19.55 16.87
CA ASP A 37 -13.72 -20.58 17.53
C ASP A 37 -15.20 -20.18 17.68
N GLU A 38 -15.47 -19.03 18.30
CA GLU A 38 -16.83 -18.58 18.64
C GLU A 38 -17.71 -18.26 17.43
N LYS A 39 -17.14 -17.61 16.39
CA LYS A 39 -17.90 -17.14 15.22
C LYS A 39 -17.84 -18.08 14.03
N HIS A 40 -16.73 -18.80 13.87
CA HIS A 40 -16.45 -19.58 12.66
C HIS A 40 -16.31 -21.09 12.94
N GLY A 41 -16.32 -21.51 14.22
CA GLY A 41 -16.21 -22.91 14.60
C GLY A 41 -14.84 -23.54 14.31
N ILE A 42 -13.81 -22.71 14.18
CA ILE A 42 -12.44 -23.14 13.91
C ILE A 42 -11.60 -23.06 15.19
N GLU A 43 -11.41 -24.22 15.83
CA GLU A 43 -10.59 -24.33 17.04
C GLU A 43 -9.09 -24.31 16.68
N VAL A 44 -8.41 -23.21 17.05
CA VAL A 44 -6.97 -23.04 16.83
C VAL A 44 -6.31 -22.39 18.03
N SER A 45 -5.03 -22.70 18.25
CA SER A 45 -4.26 -22.05 19.31
C SER A 45 -3.85 -20.62 18.89
N HIS A 46 -3.68 -19.71 19.86
CA HIS A 46 -3.16 -18.38 19.60
C HIS A 46 -1.72 -18.40 19.03
N VAL A 47 -0.95 -19.46 19.29
CA VAL A 47 0.38 -19.67 18.70
C VAL A 47 0.25 -19.90 17.19
N THR A 48 -0.66 -20.79 16.80
CA THR A 48 -0.95 -21.07 15.38
C THR A 48 -1.42 -19.81 14.64
N VAL A 49 -2.29 -19.00 15.27
CA VAL A 49 -2.72 -17.72 14.69
C VAL A 49 -1.54 -16.76 14.52
N SER A 50 -0.67 -16.64 15.53
CA SER A 50 0.51 -15.80 15.47
C SER A 50 1.48 -16.23 14.37
N GLU A 51 1.68 -17.54 14.19
CA GLU A 51 2.51 -18.10 13.12
C GLU A 51 1.89 -17.80 11.74
N SER A 52 0.59 -17.98 11.56
CA SER A 52 -0.09 -17.65 10.31
C SER A 52 0.06 -16.16 9.94
N ILE A 53 -0.14 -15.26 10.90
CA ILE A 53 0.04 -13.82 10.67
C ILE A 53 1.48 -13.51 10.24
N ARG A 54 2.46 -14.07 10.94
CA ARG A 54 3.88 -13.88 10.63
C ARG A 54 4.21 -14.40 9.23
N GLU A 55 3.80 -15.61 8.90
CA GLU A 55 4.04 -16.22 7.58
C GLU A 55 3.40 -15.41 6.44
N MET A 56 2.14 -15.00 6.60
CA MET A 56 1.47 -14.14 5.62
C MET A 56 2.18 -12.79 5.46
N GLY A 57 2.68 -12.20 6.54
CA GLY A 57 3.44 -10.95 6.49
C GLY A 57 4.79 -11.12 5.77
N GLU A 58 5.56 -12.17 6.13
CA GLU A 58 6.86 -12.48 5.51
C GLU A 58 6.74 -12.78 4.00
N GLN A 59 5.63 -13.37 3.58
CA GLN A 59 5.36 -13.68 2.18
C GLN A 59 4.67 -12.52 1.43
N GLY A 60 4.44 -11.39 2.11
CA GLY A 60 3.89 -10.20 1.48
C GLY A 60 2.40 -10.28 1.12
N VAL A 61 1.65 -11.19 1.74
CA VAL A 61 0.19 -11.34 1.56
C VAL A 61 -0.54 -10.06 1.98
N PHE A 62 -0.07 -9.40 3.02
CA PHE A 62 -0.56 -8.08 3.45
C PHE A 62 0.59 -7.19 3.91
N ARG A 63 0.31 -5.90 4.05
CA ARG A 63 1.24 -4.90 4.56
C ARG A 63 0.58 -4.07 5.62
N GLU A 64 1.31 -3.74 6.66
CA GLU A 64 0.88 -2.82 7.71
C GLU A 64 1.56 -1.47 7.53
N ALA A 65 0.79 -0.39 7.73
CA ALA A 65 1.29 0.97 7.72
C ALA A 65 0.52 1.83 8.72
N VAL A 66 1.22 2.76 9.36
CA VAL A 66 0.60 3.82 10.15
C VAL A 66 0.45 5.03 9.24
N ILE A 67 -0.80 5.42 8.96
CA ILE A 67 -1.12 6.56 8.12
C ILE A 67 -1.74 7.64 9.00
N PRO A 68 -1.07 8.80 9.16
CA PRO A 68 -1.62 9.92 9.89
C PRO A 68 -2.91 10.44 9.26
N ASN A 69 -3.74 11.11 10.08
CA ASN A 69 -4.95 11.75 9.60
C ASN A 69 -4.60 12.95 8.70
N GLU A 70 -5.36 13.11 7.61
CA GLU A 70 -5.22 14.19 6.64
C GLU A 70 -5.47 15.60 7.21
N GLU A 71 -6.04 15.71 8.40
CA GLU A 71 -6.20 17.00 9.09
C GLU A 71 -4.87 17.61 9.56
N TYR A 72 -3.84 16.78 9.74
CA TYR A 72 -2.54 17.21 10.25
C TYR A 72 -1.47 17.37 9.16
N PHE A 73 -1.74 16.89 7.93
CA PHE A 73 -0.77 16.88 6.85
C PHE A 73 -1.43 17.21 5.51
N VAL A 74 -0.62 17.69 4.58
CA VAL A 74 -1.04 17.85 3.18
C VAL A 74 -0.82 16.54 2.46
N PHE A 75 -1.90 15.92 2.02
CA PHE A 75 -1.85 14.71 1.18
C PHE A 75 -2.02 15.09 -0.29
N GLY A 76 -1.23 14.48 -1.15
CA GLY A 76 -1.30 14.69 -2.59
C GLY A 76 -1.17 13.39 -3.36
N LEU A 77 -1.93 13.26 -4.43
CA LEU A 77 -1.70 12.29 -5.49
C LEU A 77 -0.74 12.91 -6.50
N PHE A 78 0.41 12.30 -6.67
CA PHE A 78 1.43 12.69 -7.63
C PHE A 78 1.45 11.69 -8.79
N GLU A 79 1.48 12.22 -9.99
CA GLU A 79 1.52 11.43 -11.21
C GLU A 79 2.70 11.91 -12.05
N PHE A 80 3.61 11.00 -12.37
CA PHE A 80 4.85 11.32 -13.06
C PHE A 80 4.79 10.81 -14.50
N LYS A 81 5.14 11.70 -15.44
CA LYS A 81 5.37 11.37 -16.83
C LYS A 81 6.86 11.43 -17.08
N PHE A 82 7.43 10.36 -17.57
CA PHE A 82 8.83 10.30 -17.94
C PHE A 82 9.07 10.77 -19.37
N ASN A 83 10.24 11.35 -19.60
CA ASN A 83 10.72 11.66 -20.92
C ASN A 83 11.23 10.38 -21.59
N THR A 84 10.56 9.95 -22.65
CA THR A 84 10.88 8.72 -23.36
C THR A 84 12.25 8.75 -24.06
N GLU A 85 12.75 9.95 -24.38
CA GLU A 85 14.05 10.12 -25.04
C GLU A 85 15.23 9.85 -24.10
N ASN A 86 15.04 10.10 -22.79
CA ASN A 86 16.09 9.98 -21.78
C ASN A 86 15.82 8.84 -20.79
N PHE A 87 14.88 7.96 -21.10
CA PHE A 87 14.43 6.92 -20.17
C PHE A 87 15.51 5.87 -19.86
N ASP A 88 16.40 5.58 -20.81
CA ASP A 88 17.45 4.56 -20.66
C ASP A 88 18.54 4.95 -19.64
N GLU A 89 18.70 6.24 -19.38
CA GLU A 89 19.65 6.79 -18.40
C GLU A 89 18.93 7.56 -17.32
N GLY A 90 19.19 7.28 -16.06
CA GLY A 90 18.69 8.06 -14.92
C GLY A 90 17.29 7.74 -14.42
N TRP A 91 16.44 6.96 -15.14
CA TRP A 91 15.08 6.63 -14.68
C TRP A 91 15.09 5.89 -13.34
N ARG A 92 16.09 5.05 -13.13
CA ARG A 92 16.22 4.24 -11.91
C ARG A 92 16.52 5.11 -10.70
N GLU A 93 17.40 6.10 -10.88
CA GLU A 93 17.74 7.08 -9.84
C GLU A 93 16.54 7.98 -9.50
N ALA A 94 15.77 8.43 -10.52
CA ALA A 94 14.54 9.17 -10.31
C ALA A 94 13.48 8.36 -9.57
N MET A 95 13.33 7.08 -9.91
CA MET A 95 12.44 6.17 -9.18
C MET A 95 12.84 5.98 -7.72
N GLU A 96 14.13 5.76 -7.46
CA GLU A 96 14.67 5.60 -6.12
C GLU A 96 14.47 6.87 -5.30
N TYR A 97 14.70 8.03 -5.90
CA TYR A 97 14.45 9.33 -5.26
C TYR A 97 12.99 9.48 -4.82
N ILE A 98 12.03 9.09 -5.65
CA ILE A 98 10.61 9.14 -5.31
C ILE A 98 10.27 8.08 -4.26
N ARG A 99 10.70 6.83 -4.46
CA ARG A 99 10.41 5.69 -3.57
C ARG A 99 10.94 5.92 -2.16
N ASP A 100 12.18 6.37 -2.05
CA ASP A 100 12.90 6.49 -0.79
C ASP A 100 12.69 7.85 -0.11
N SER A 101 11.89 8.72 -0.72
CA SER A 101 11.48 9.98 -0.09
C SER A 101 10.67 9.70 1.19
N PRO A 102 10.99 10.38 2.32
CA PRO A 102 10.23 10.24 3.56
C PRO A 102 8.78 10.73 3.43
N ASN A 103 8.47 11.46 2.36
CA ASN A 103 7.14 11.95 2.06
C ASN A 103 6.27 10.91 1.31
N THR A 104 6.86 9.86 0.78
CA THR A 104 6.15 8.86 -0.02
C THR A 104 5.46 7.83 0.87
N LEU A 105 4.13 7.73 0.75
CA LEU A 105 3.30 6.71 1.40
C LEU A 105 3.08 5.49 0.52
N PHE A 106 2.65 5.74 -0.72
CA PHE A 106 2.45 4.71 -1.72
C PHE A 106 3.14 5.11 -3.00
N TYR A 107 3.81 4.17 -3.65
CA TYR A 107 4.42 4.36 -4.96
C TYR A 107 4.15 3.14 -5.82
N PHE A 108 3.54 3.34 -6.97
CA PHE A 108 3.05 2.26 -7.81
C PHE A 108 3.05 2.61 -9.30
N LEU A 109 3.05 1.56 -10.12
CA LEU A 109 2.85 1.64 -11.56
C LEU A 109 1.36 1.57 -11.87
N SER A 110 0.95 2.27 -12.93
CA SER A 110 -0.40 2.21 -13.48
C SER A 110 -0.36 2.35 -15.00
N ASP A 111 -1.47 2.07 -15.65
CA ASP A 111 -1.63 2.31 -17.07
C ASP A 111 -1.77 3.80 -17.37
N GLY A 112 -1.56 4.17 -18.65
CA GLY A 112 -1.80 5.51 -19.18
C GLY A 112 -0.53 6.35 -19.34
N GLU A 113 -0.72 7.64 -19.61
CA GLU A 113 0.36 8.59 -19.92
C GLU A 113 1.26 8.89 -18.72
N TYR A 114 0.68 8.89 -17.51
CA TYR A 114 1.38 9.06 -16.24
C TYR A 114 1.47 7.71 -15.54
N GLN A 115 2.47 6.91 -15.93
CA GLN A 115 2.59 5.52 -15.50
C GLN A 115 3.03 5.36 -14.04
N TRP A 116 3.79 6.32 -13.53
CA TRP A 116 4.28 6.30 -12.15
C TRP A 116 3.42 7.20 -11.29
N LYS A 117 2.92 6.66 -10.19
CA LYS A 117 2.05 7.40 -9.28
C LYS A 117 2.49 7.20 -7.85
N SER A 118 2.34 8.25 -7.06
CA SER A 118 2.62 8.22 -5.63
C SER A 118 1.54 8.96 -4.86
N VAL A 119 1.14 8.41 -3.72
CA VAL A 119 0.49 9.20 -2.68
C VAL A 119 1.57 9.68 -1.74
N MET A 120 1.66 10.98 -1.57
CA MET A 120 2.69 11.63 -0.75
C MET A 120 2.06 12.49 0.34
N MET A 121 2.81 12.68 1.41
CA MET A 121 2.39 13.44 2.58
C MET A 121 3.44 14.49 2.93
N PHE A 122 3.00 15.72 3.20
CA PHE A 122 3.87 16.84 3.54
C PHE A 122 3.35 17.56 4.80
N PRO A 123 4.24 18.12 5.64
CA PRO A 123 3.81 18.94 6.76
C PRO A 123 3.01 20.16 6.33
N THR A 124 3.45 20.83 5.25
CA THR A 124 2.81 22.05 4.74
C THR A 124 2.82 22.11 3.21
N ARG A 125 2.04 23.02 2.63
CA ARG A 125 2.06 23.31 1.18
C ARG A 125 3.40 23.85 0.65
N PRO A 126 4.09 24.73 1.35
CA PRO A 126 5.45 25.10 0.96
C PRO A 126 6.40 23.90 0.85
N ASP A 127 6.33 22.92 1.78
CA ASP A 127 7.17 21.72 1.74
C ASP A 127 6.87 20.87 0.49
N GLU A 128 5.59 20.72 0.13
CA GLU A 128 5.17 20.06 -1.11
C GLU A 128 5.78 20.76 -2.33
N SER A 129 5.63 22.08 -2.41
CA SER A 129 6.16 22.88 -3.52
C SER A 129 7.69 22.81 -3.62
N TYR A 130 8.36 22.83 -2.49
CA TYR A 130 9.81 22.67 -2.40
C TYR A 130 10.27 21.30 -2.91
N TRP A 131 9.56 20.22 -2.49
CA TRP A 131 9.87 18.87 -2.95
C TRP A 131 9.73 18.75 -4.48
N ILE A 132 8.65 19.29 -5.07
CA ILE A 132 8.45 19.31 -6.52
C ILE A 132 9.59 20.03 -7.22
N HIS A 133 10.00 21.19 -6.71
CA HIS A 133 11.12 21.97 -7.27
C HIS A 133 12.43 21.17 -7.23
N GLU A 134 12.77 20.56 -6.10
CA GLU A 134 13.98 19.75 -5.96
C GLU A 134 13.95 18.49 -6.85
N CYS A 135 12.77 17.87 -7.01
CA CYS A 135 12.58 16.74 -7.91
C CYS A 135 12.90 17.13 -9.38
N TYR A 136 12.35 18.26 -9.87
CA TYR A 136 12.66 18.75 -11.20
C TYR A 136 14.12 19.19 -11.35
N LYS A 137 14.70 19.79 -10.35
CA LYS A 137 16.10 20.22 -10.37
C LYS A 137 17.06 19.04 -10.53
N ARG A 138 16.74 17.89 -9.92
CA ARG A 138 17.58 16.68 -9.94
C ARG A 138 17.31 15.75 -11.11
N HIS A 139 16.04 15.65 -11.50
CA HIS A 139 15.57 14.62 -12.43
C HIS A 139 14.69 15.18 -13.58
N GLY A 140 14.76 16.49 -13.84
CA GLY A 140 13.96 17.14 -14.88
C GLY A 140 14.35 16.78 -16.32
N ASP A 141 15.48 16.14 -16.51
CA ASP A 141 15.89 15.52 -17.79
C ASP A 141 15.13 14.20 -18.03
N VAL A 142 14.79 13.48 -16.98
CA VAL A 142 14.09 12.20 -17.01
C VAL A 142 12.60 12.35 -16.77
N ILE A 143 12.20 13.26 -15.84
CA ILE A 143 10.80 13.53 -15.50
C ILE A 143 10.29 14.69 -16.34
N ALA A 144 9.52 14.37 -17.39
CA ALA A 144 8.95 15.35 -18.30
C ALA A 144 7.84 16.21 -17.65
N ASN A 145 7.04 15.61 -16.78
CA ASN A 145 5.98 16.34 -16.07
C ASN A 145 5.58 15.64 -14.76
N ILE A 146 5.21 16.47 -13.78
CA ILE A 146 4.60 16.06 -12.53
C ILE A 146 3.23 16.74 -12.45
N ARG A 147 2.17 15.92 -12.38
CA ARG A 147 0.84 16.38 -12.07
C ARG A 147 0.54 16.03 -10.62
N ASN A 148 0.10 17.00 -9.84
CA ASN A 148 -0.29 16.75 -8.46
C ASN A 148 -1.72 17.22 -8.21
N SER A 149 -2.43 16.45 -7.40
CA SER A 149 -3.79 16.74 -6.95
C SER A 149 -3.86 16.59 -5.44
N VAL A 150 -4.47 17.58 -4.79
CA VAL A 150 -4.64 17.54 -3.34
C VAL A 150 -5.71 16.54 -2.96
N ILE A 151 -5.43 15.72 -1.98
CA ILE A 151 -6.40 14.85 -1.35
C ILE A 151 -6.97 15.63 -0.16
N HIS A 152 -8.23 16.07 -0.28
CA HIS A 152 -8.89 16.86 0.78
C HIS A 152 -9.50 15.99 1.87
N ASN A 153 -10.07 14.83 1.49
CA ASN A 153 -10.68 13.89 2.42
C ASN A 153 -10.43 12.46 1.97
N VAL A 154 -10.05 11.61 2.91
CA VAL A 154 -9.99 10.16 2.71
C VAL A 154 -11.30 9.56 3.21
N LEU A 155 -12.21 9.26 2.29
CA LEU A 155 -13.55 8.78 2.63
C LEU A 155 -13.59 7.32 3.08
N LYS A 156 -12.62 6.52 2.64
CA LYS A 156 -12.46 5.12 3.05
C LYS A 156 -11.00 4.72 2.95
N PHE A 157 -10.47 4.22 4.05
CA PHE A 157 -9.12 3.66 4.12
C PHE A 157 -9.16 2.33 4.89
N ARG A 158 -9.72 1.32 4.28
CA ARG A 158 -9.73 -0.05 4.81
C ARG A 158 -10.07 -1.04 3.71
N THR A 159 -9.57 -2.27 3.83
CA THR A 159 -10.02 -3.40 3.03
C THR A 159 -11.40 -3.84 3.54
N ASP A 160 -12.32 -4.12 2.62
CA ASP A 160 -13.61 -4.70 2.98
C ASP A 160 -13.44 -6.19 3.25
N PRO A 161 -13.93 -6.70 4.42
CA PRO A 161 -13.83 -8.13 4.73
C PRO A 161 -14.47 -9.04 3.68
N GLU A 162 -15.49 -8.57 2.97
CA GLU A 162 -16.18 -9.36 1.95
C GLU A 162 -15.29 -9.66 0.74
N ILE A 163 -14.43 -8.71 0.33
CA ILE A 163 -13.50 -8.96 -0.77
C ILE A 163 -12.44 -9.99 -0.40
N LEU A 164 -12.07 -10.08 0.88
CA LEU A 164 -11.10 -11.07 1.33
C LEU A 164 -11.68 -12.50 1.35
N ALA A 165 -13.01 -12.64 1.43
CA ALA A 165 -13.67 -13.96 1.37
C ALA A 165 -13.44 -14.64 0.02
N THR A 166 -13.31 -13.87 -1.07
CA THR A 166 -13.10 -14.41 -2.42
C THR A 166 -11.73 -15.10 -2.61
N LEU A 167 -10.77 -14.88 -1.70
CA LEU A 167 -9.46 -15.53 -1.74
C LEU A 167 -9.51 -17.04 -1.52
N HIS A 168 -10.61 -17.55 -0.94
CA HIS A 168 -10.80 -18.98 -0.68
C HIS A 168 -11.81 -19.65 -1.64
N GLU A 169 -12.65 -18.87 -2.33
CA GLU A 169 -13.72 -19.36 -3.20
C GLU A 169 -13.22 -19.84 -4.58
N GLY A 170 -11.92 -19.79 -4.82
CA GLY A 170 -11.27 -20.09 -6.12
C GLY A 170 -10.78 -21.54 -6.29
N GLU A 171 -11.15 -22.49 -5.42
CA GLU A 171 -10.84 -23.93 -5.56
C GLU A 171 -12.03 -24.71 -6.11
#